data_3294be2254c7fa113698a065e6dee694
#
_entry.id   3294be2254c7fa113698a065e6dee694
#
_cell.length_a   1.000
_cell.length_b   1.000
_cell.length_c   1.000
_cell.angle_alpha   90.00
_cell.angle_beta   90.00
_cell.angle_gamma   90.00
#
_symmetry.space_group_name_H-M   'P 1'
#
loop_
_entity.id
_entity.type
_entity.pdbx_description
1 polymer ?
#
loop_
_entity_poly.entity_id
_entity_poly.type
_entity_poly.pdbx_seq_one_letter_code
_entity_poly.pdbx_strand_id
1 'polypeptide(L)'
;MKSIFTARQATLLLVLTASFAHSGDWPRWLGPQSDSHWKESGLLEKFPASGPVVKWRVPVRWGYSGPAVAAGKVFVMDYDITEGKPDANPGGRTKIKGQERVRAFDSATGKELWTHAYDAPYELSFPAGPRCTPAVDGELVYSLGAEGFLTCLSTIDGKVLWELDLKKEYKVESPIWGFSAHPLVVGDLLIVKPGGEGTTAVALDKKTGKEVWRALASKEPGYAPPVLITHGGQDQLIIAHGEAINSLDPLTGKVS
;
A
#
# COMPACT_ATOMS: atom_id res chain seq x y z
N MET A 1 -47.67 -56.80 -34.95
CA MET A 1 -46.71 -56.33 -33.98
C MET A 1 -46.21 -54.96 -34.46
N LYS A 2 -46.66 -53.88 -33.78
CA LYS A 2 -46.27 -52.50 -34.10
C LYS A 2 -45.28 -52.05 -32.98
N SER A 3 -44.02 -51.76 -33.38
CA SER A 3 -42.99 -51.24 -32.50
C SER A 3 -43.17 -49.73 -32.39
N ILE A 4 -43.33 -49.22 -31.14
CA ILE A 4 -43.40 -47.80 -30.83
C ILE A 4 -42.00 -47.37 -30.39
N PHE A 5 -41.34 -46.54 -31.20
CA PHE A 5 -40.08 -45.84 -30.85
C PHE A 5 -40.45 -44.56 -30.11
N THR A 6 -40.13 -44.49 -28.83
CA THR A 6 -40.17 -43.27 -28.04
C THR A 6 -38.85 -42.49 -28.15
N ALA A 7 -38.89 -41.36 -28.84
CA ALA A 7 -37.76 -40.41 -28.89
C ALA A 7 -37.65 -39.66 -27.55
N ARG A 8 -36.56 -39.87 -26.82
CA ARG A 8 -36.19 -39.02 -25.68
C ARG A 8 -35.55 -37.74 -26.15
N GLN A 9 -36.23 -36.63 -25.97
CA GLN A 9 -35.61 -35.29 -26.15
C GLN A 9 -34.66 -35.02 -24.99
N ALA A 10 -33.37 -34.91 -25.29
CA ALA A 10 -32.35 -34.45 -24.34
C ALA A 10 -32.30 -32.90 -24.40
N THR A 11 -32.80 -32.24 -23.35
CA THR A 11 -32.69 -30.80 -23.19
C THR A 11 -31.26 -30.47 -22.77
N LEU A 12 -30.48 -29.87 -23.65
CA LEU A 12 -29.13 -29.42 -23.38
C LEU A 12 -29.24 -28.08 -22.62
N LEU A 13 -28.97 -28.11 -21.32
CA LEU A 13 -28.94 -26.90 -20.49
C LEU A 13 -27.59 -26.19 -20.75
N LEU A 14 -27.61 -25.11 -21.54
CA LEU A 14 -26.45 -24.26 -21.77
C LEU A 14 -26.24 -23.40 -20.52
N VAL A 15 -25.32 -23.80 -19.65
CA VAL A 15 -24.89 -22.96 -18.52
C VAL A 15 -23.97 -21.90 -19.06
N LEU A 16 -24.50 -20.68 -19.27
CA LEU A 16 -23.67 -19.51 -19.50
C LEU A 16 -22.90 -19.21 -18.21
N THR A 17 -21.66 -19.62 -18.13
CA THR A 17 -20.72 -19.10 -17.13
C THR A 17 -20.39 -17.66 -17.52
N ALA A 18 -21.03 -16.69 -16.88
CA ALA A 18 -20.59 -15.30 -16.95
C ALA A 18 -19.19 -15.26 -16.35
N SER A 19 -18.17 -15.20 -17.19
CA SER A 19 -16.81 -14.85 -16.77
C SER A 19 -16.86 -13.41 -16.30
N PHE A 20 -17.00 -13.21 -14.98
CA PHE A 20 -16.72 -11.91 -14.40
C PHE A 20 -15.24 -11.63 -14.68
N ALA A 21 -14.96 -10.66 -15.53
CA ALA A 21 -13.63 -10.09 -15.65
C ALA A 21 -13.26 -9.59 -14.24
N HIS A 22 -12.41 -10.34 -13.55
CA HIS A 22 -11.81 -9.85 -12.33
C HIS A 22 -10.84 -8.75 -12.77
N SER A 23 -11.17 -7.52 -12.40
CA SER A 23 -10.18 -6.45 -12.49
C SER A 23 -9.01 -6.87 -11.61
N GLY A 24 -7.79 -6.83 -12.16
CA GLY A 24 -6.60 -7.25 -11.43
C GLY A 24 -6.42 -6.42 -10.17
N ASP A 25 -5.99 -7.04 -9.09
CA ASP A 25 -5.63 -6.36 -7.85
C ASP A 25 -4.52 -5.32 -8.10
N TRP A 26 -4.58 -4.19 -7.39
CA TRP A 26 -3.54 -3.15 -7.33
C TRP A 26 -3.10 -2.99 -5.87
N PRO A 27 -2.40 -4.00 -5.30
CA PRO A 27 -2.27 -4.17 -3.86
C PRO A 27 -1.29 -3.22 -3.18
N ARG A 28 -0.55 -2.41 -3.94
CA ARG A 28 0.50 -1.52 -3.43
C ARG A 28 0.85 -0.43 -4.42
N TRP A 29 1.72 0.50 -4.02
CA TRP A 29 2.30 1.52 -4.88
C TRP A 29 2.93 0.89 -6.15
N LEU A 30 2.62 1.47 -7.31
CA LEU A 30 3.03 1.01 -8.63
C LEU A 30 2.49 -0.38 -9.04
N GLY A 31 1.50 -0.92 -8.32
CA GLY A 31 0.81 -2.16 -8.68
C GLY A 31 1.55 -3.45 -8.25
N PRO A 32 1.07 -4.60 -8.70
CA PRO A 32 1.55 -5.90 -8.20
C PRO A 32 3.02 -6.18 -8.48
N GLN A 33 3.57 -5.69 -9.59
CA GLN A 33 4.98 -5.82 -9.95
C GLN A 33 5.80 -4.57 -9.66
N SER A 34 5.20 -3.53 -9.09
CA SER A 34 5.83 -2.22 -8.86
C SER A 34 6.41 -1.59 -10.14
N ASP A 35 5.78 -1.84 -11.29
CA ASP A 35 6.19 -1.40 -12.62
C ASP A 35 5.21 -0.41 -13.27
N SER A 36 4.15 -0.01 -12.56
CA SER A 36 3.06 0.85 -13.04
C SER A 36 2.29 0.28 -14.25
N HIS A 37 2.44 -0.99 -14.55
CA HIS A 37 1.72 -1.61 -15.64
C HIS A 37 0.42 -2.27 -15.15
N TRP A 38 -0.69 -1.79 -15.67
CA TRP A 38 -1.99 -2.40 -15.45
C TRP A 38 -2.25 -3.41 -16.57
N LYS A 39 -2.11 -4.71 -16.26
CA LYS A 39 -2.20 -5.81 -17.22
C LYS A 39 -3.65 -6.29 -17.37
N GLU A 40 -4.54 -5.42 -17.80
CA GLU A 40 -5.93 -5.76 -18.07
C GLU A 40 -6.21 -5.85 -19.57
N SER A 41 -7.18 -6.69 -19.93
CA SER A 41 -7.70 -6.82 -21.29
C SER A 41 -9.12 -6.27 -21.36
N GLY A 42 -9.59 -5.93 -22.57
CA GLY A 42 -10.95 -5.43 -22.78
C GLY A 42 -11.19 -4.01 -22.29
N LEU A 43 -10.15 -3.23 -22.11
CA LEU A 43 -10.25 -1.81 -21.78
C LEU A 43 -10.91 -1.04 -22.95
N LEU A 44 -11.69 -0.02 -22.59
CA LEU A 44 -12.27 0.88 -23.59
C LEU A 44 -11.17 1.72 -24.26
N GLU A 45 -11.10 1.70 -25.57
CA GLU A 45 -10.21 2.58 -26.34
C GLU A 45 -10.61 4.05 -26.20
N LYS A 46 -11.89 4.31 -25.96
CA LYS A 46 -12.45 5.66 -25.80
C LYS A 46 -13.61 5.65 -24.82
N PHE A 47 -13.61 6.58 -23.88
CA PHE A 47 -14.75 6.80 -23.03
C PHE A 47 -15.93 7.43 -23.79
N PRO A 48 -17.19 7.15 -23.38
CA PRO A 48 -18.36 7.90 -23.85
C PRO A 48 -18.17 9.42 -23.64
N ALA A 49 -18.88 10.23 -24.39
CA ALA A 49 -18.84 11.70 -24.23
C ALA A 49 -19.21 12.16 -22.80
N SER A 50 -20.02 11.37 -22.09
CA SER A 50 -20.38 11.59 -20.69
C SER A 50 -19.29 11.18 -19.69
N GLY A 51 -18.15 10.66 -20.16
CA GLY A 51 -17.09 10.09 -19.32
C GLY A 51 -17.42 8.68 -18.79
N PRO A 52 -16.56 8.11 -17.94
CA PRO A 52 -16.80 6.83 -17.31
C PRO A 52 -17.97 6.89 -16.33
N VAL A 53 -18.70 5.79 -16.19
CA VAL A 53 -19.78 5.67 -15.21
C VAL A 53 -19.18 5.61 -13.80
N VAL A 54 -19.56 6.56 -12.94
CA VAL A 54 -19.18 6.54 -11.52
C VAL A 54 -20.08 5.53 -10.81
N LYS A 55 -19.50 4.43 -10.33
CA LYS A 55 -20.25 3.40 -9.58
C LYS A 55 -20.58 3.86 -8.15
N TRP A 56 -19.61 4.48 -7.48
CA TRP A 56 -19.77 5.03 -6.13
C TRP A 56 -18.75 6.14 -5.87
N ARG A 57 -18.98 6.91 -4.84
CA ARG A 57 -18.07 7.95 -4.36
C ARG A 57 -18.15 8.01 -2.84
N VAL A 58 -16.99 7.97 -2.17
CA VAL A 58 -16.88 8.05 -0.70
C VAL A 58 -15.98 9.22 -0.34
N PRO A 59 -16.36 10.07 0.61
CA PRO A 59 -15.51 11.14 1.09
C PRO A 59 -14.35 10.57 1.91
N VAL A 60 -13.15 11.08 1.62
CA VAL A 60 -11.95 10.90 2.44
C VAL A 60 -11.51 12.27 2.98
N ARG A 61 -10.72 12.27 4.04
CA ARG A 61 -10.13 13.49 4.61
C ARG A 61 -8.82 13.81 3.89
N TRP A 62 -7.96 14.54 4.55
CA TRP A 62 -6.67 14.97 4.01
C TRP A 62 -5.70 13.80 3.80
N GLY A 63 -4.86 13.89 2.79
CA GLY A 63 -3.82 12.89 2.50
C GLY A 63 -3.25 13.01 1.11
N TYR A 64 -2.11 12.37 0.91
CA TYR A 64 -1.41 12.26 -0.38
C TYR A 64 -1.32 10.79 -0.83
N SER A 65 -1.77 9.85 0.00
CA SER A 65 -1.70 8.43 -0.31
C SER A 65 -2.68 8.03 -1.42
N GLY A 66 -2.24 7.15 -2.32
CA GLY A 66 -3.13 6.47 -3.25
C GLY A 66 -3.87 5.31 -2.58
N PRO A 67 -4.97 4.83 -3.16
CA PRO A 67 -5.63 3.62 -2.70
C PRO A 67 -4.86 2.37 -3.12
N ALA A 68 -4.90 1.32 -2.29
CA ALA A 68 -4.61 -0.05 -2.69
C ALA A 68 -5.92 -0.82 -2.89
N VAL A 69 -5.95 -1.72 -3.86
CA VAL A 69 -7.12 -2.55 -4.18
C VAL A 69 -6.71 -4.01 -4.17
N ALA A 70 -7.31 -4.80 -3.31
CA ALA A 70 -7.03 -6.23 -3.23
C ALA A 70 -8.21 -7.01 -2.65
N ALA A 71 -8.42 -8.22 -3.13
CA ALA A 71 -9.43 -9.15 -2.63
C ALA A 71 -10.83 -8.52 -2.47
N GLY A 72 -11.26 -7.71 -3.44
CA GLY A 72 -12.57 -7.06 -3.43
C GLY A 72 -12.70 -5.89 -2.45
N LYS A 73 -11.59 -5.36 -1.93
CA LYS A 73 -11.55 -4.23 -1.00
C LYS A 73 -10.68 -3.11 -1.53
N VAL A 74 -10.98 -1.88 -1.11
CA VAL A 74 -10.17 -0.69 -1.34
C VAL A 74 -9.65 -0.21 0.01
N PHE A 75 -8.34 -0.05 0.14
CA PHE A 75 -7.68 0.45 1.34
C PHE A 75 -7.10 1.83 1.06
N VAL A 76 -7.35 2.78 1.94
CA VAL A 76 -6.82 4.15 1.81
C VAL A 76 -6.44 4.68 3.19
N MET A 77 -5.42 5.53 3.22
CA MET A 77 -5.09 6.31 4.41
C MET A 77 -5.56 7.75 4.24
N ASP A 78 -6.07 8.33 5.32
CA ASP A 78 -6.37 9.74 5.39
C ASP A 78 -6.07 10.32 6.79
N TYR A 79 -6.16 11.64 6.94
CA TYR A 79 -5.88 12.36 8.17
C TYR A 79 -7.03 13.27 8.55
N ASP A 80 -7.61 13.04 9.72
CA ASP A 80 -8.69 13.85 10.29
C ASP A 80 -8.10 14.88 11.26
N ILE A 81 -7.98 16.13 10.78
CA ILE A 81 -7.35 17.21 11.53
C ILE A 81 -8.31 17.67 12.64
N THR A 82 -7.84 17.68 13.89
CA THR A 82 -8.58 18.17 15.05
C THR A 82 -8.12 19.54 15.52
N GLU A 83 -6.85 19.91 15.25
CA GLU A 83 -6.28 21.20 15.65
C GLU A 83 -5.25 21.67 14.62
N GLY A 84 -5.29 22.95 14.27
CA GLY A 84 -4.39 23.56 13.30
C GLY A 84 -4.91 23.56 11.88
N LYS A 85 -4.07 23.95 10.93
CA LYS A 85 -4.38 23.99 9.49
C LYS A 85 -3.27 23.34 8.70
N PRO A 86 -3.60 22.62 7.61
CA PRO A 86 -2.61 21.92 6.80
C PRO A 86 -1.90 22.87 5.80
N ASP A 87 -1.44 24.01 6.30
CA ASP A 87 -0.78 25.00 5.45
C ASP A 87 0.56 24.49 4.93
N ALA A 88 0.78 24.61 3.64
CA ALA A 88 2.03 24.23 3.00
C ALA A 88 3.15 25.20 3.44
N ASN A 89 4.21 24.64 4.00
CA ASN A 89 5.41 25.39 4.37
C ASN A 89 6.65 24.64 3.85
N PRO A 90 7.06 24.85 2.56
CA PRO A 90 8.11 24.06 1.92
C PRO A 90 9.46 24.07 2.64
N GLY A 91 9.79 25.16 3.31
CA GLY A 91 11.07 25.36 4.02
C GLY A 91 11.01 25.17 5.52
N GLY A 92 9.85 24.82 6.07
CA GLY A 92 9.65 24.72 7.51
C GLY A 92 8.71 23.61 7.92
N ARG A 93 8.48 23.49 9.22
CA ARG A 93 7.59 22.49 9.79
C ARG A 93 6.37 23.18 10.41
N THR A 94 5.19 22.67 10.12
CA THR A 94 3.92 23.13 10.71
C THR A 94 3.43 22.09 11.70
N LYS A 95 3.02 22.53 12.88
CA LYS A 95 2.44 21.68 13.91
C LYS A 95 0.93 21.63 13.75
N ILE A 96 0.40 20.43 13.61
CA ILE A 96 -1.04 20.17 13.64
C ILE A 96 -1.34 18.92 14.45
N LYS A 97 -2.57 18.78 14.94
CA LYS A 97 -3.02 17.55 15.59
C LYS A 97 -4.17 16.93 14.82
N GLY A 98 -4.26 15.62 14.89
CA GLY A 98 -5.31 14.85 14.27
C GLY A 98 -5.06 13.37 14.41
N GLN A 99 -5.86 12.61 13.69
CA GLN A 99 -5.77 11.17 13.63
C GLN A 99 -5.46 10.71 12.21
N GLU A 100 -4.44 9.89 12.03
CA GLU A 100 -4.30 9.08 10.83
C GLU A 100 -5.27 7.92 10.89
N ARG A 101 -5.87 7.61 9.75
CA ARG A 101 -6.84 6.53 9.64
C ARG A 101 -6.46 5.63 8.47
N VAL A 102 -6.57 4.33 8.70
CA VAL A 102 -6.56 3.31 7.64
C VAL A 102 -8.00 2.84 7.48
N ARG A 103 -8.54 2.96 6.28
CA ARG A 103 -9.95 2.68 6.00
C ARG A 103 -10.08 1.64 4.90
N ALA A 104 -10.99 0.70 5.08
CA ALA A 104 -11.31 -0.30 4.08
C ALA A 104 -12.76 -0.16 3.60
N PHE A 105 -12.92 -0.26 2.29
CA PHE A 105 -14.23 -0.20 1.63
C PHE A 105 -14.43 -1.43 0.75
N ASP A 106 -15.67 -1.86 0.62
CA ASP A 106 -16.07 -2.81 -0.39
C ASP A 106 -15.89 -2.21 -1.80
N SER A 107 -15.13 -2.86 -2.66
CA SER A 107 -14.76 -2.30 -3.97
C SER A 107 -15.94 -2.21 -4.95
N ALA A 108 -16.99 -3.01 -4.77
CA ALA A 108 -18.15 -2.99 -5.63
C ALA A 108 -19.16 -1.89 -5.27
N THR A 109 -19.28 -1.59 -3.97
CA THR A 109 -20.36 -0.72 -3.43
C THR A 109 -19.86 0.57 -2.81
N GLY A 110 -18.57 0.66 -2.44
CA GLY A 110 -18.01 1.77 -1.68
C GLY A 110 -18.44 1.78 -0.20
N LYS A 111 -19.13 0.73 0.29
CA LYS A 111 -19.50 0.62 1.70
C LYS A 111 -18.24 0.49 2.55
N GLU A 112 -18.12 1.32 3.58
CA GLU A 112 -17.06 1.19 4.57
C GLU A 112 -17.21 -0.11 5.34
N LEU A 113 -16.13 -0.89 5.40
CA LEU A 113 -16.08 -2.17 6.09
C LEU A 113 -15.52 -2.00 7.50
N TRP A 114 -14.44 -1.23 7.61
CA TRP A 114 -13.80 -0.89 8.89
C TRP A 114 -12.92 0.35 8.76
N THR A 115 -12.62 0.97 9.89
CA THR A 115 -11.64 2.04 10.04
C THR A 115 -10.79 1.75 11.28
N HIS A 116 -9.47 1.81 11.13
CA HIS A 116 -8.51 1.88 12.22
C HIS A 116 -7.97 3.31 12.29
N ALA A 117 -7.98 3.92 13.47
CA ALA A 117 -7.54 5.30 13.70
C ALA A 117 -6.60 5.38 14.90
N TYR A 118 -5.61 6.26 14.82
CA TYR A 118 -4.68 6.52 15.92
C TYR A 118 -4.27 7.99 15.93
N ASP A 119 -3.95 8.52 17.11
CA ASP A 119 -3.50 9.89 17.26
C ASP A 119 -2.13 10.09 16.61
N ALA A 120 -2.03 11.09 15.74
CA ALA A 120 -0.83 11.38 14.98
C ALA A 120 -0.57 12.90 14.93
N PRO A 121 0.02 13.48 15.99
CA PRO A 121 0.45 14.86 15.93
C PRO A 121 1.58 15.02 14.91
N TYR A 122 1.43 15.99 14.02
CA TYR A 122 2.42 16.26 12.98
C TYR A 122 3.28 17.48 13.31
N GLU A 123 4.55 17.38 12.95
CA GLU A 123 5.47 18.50 12.85
C GLU A 123 6.25 18.38 11.53
N LEU A 124 5.56 18.66 10.42
CA LEU A 124 6.01 18.39 9.07
C LEU A 124 5.79 19.60 8.15
N SER A 125 6.54 19.66 7.07
CA SER A 125 6.19 20.46 5.91
C SER A 125 5.07 19.75 5.13
N PHE A 126 4.15 20.49 4.52
CA PHE A 126 2.98 19.95 3.85
C PHE A 126 2.18 18.94 4.73
N PRO A 127 1.66 19.37 5.87
CA PRO A 127 1.16 18.45 6.89
C PRO A 127 -0.27 17.94 6.61
N ALA A 128 -0.66 17.76 5.35
CA ALA A 128 -2.03 17.41 4.99
C ALA A 128 -2.35 15.90 5.06
N GLY A 129 -1.49 15.08 5.64
CA GLY A 129 -1.80 13.68 5.90
C GLY A 129 -0.75 12.68 5.39
N PRO A 130 -1.07 11.37 5.43
CA PRO A 130 -0.15 10.30 5.07
C PRO A 130 0.21 10.31 3.58
N ARG A 131 1.40 9.81 3.25
CA ARG A 131 1.97 9.80 1.90
C ARG A 131 1.98 8.41 1.30
N CYS A 132 2.08 7.38 2.14
CA CYS A 132 2.25 6.02 1.68
C CYS A 132 0.93 5.38 1.29
N THR A 133 0.87 4.78 0.11
CA THR A 133 -0.19 3.84 -0.25
C THR A 133 -0.07 2.61 0.64
N PRO A 134 -1.15 2.11 1.25
CA PRO A 134 -1.11 0.84 1.97
C PRO A 134 -0.59 -0.30 1.09
N ALA A 135 0.19 -1.22 1.66
CA ALA A 135 0.63 -2.42 0.97
C ALA A 135 -0.17 -3.62 1.49
N VAL A 136 -0.82 -4.34 0.58
CA VAL A 136 -1.66 -5.51 0.91
C VAL A 136 -0.97 -6.78 0.48
N ASP A 137 -0.94 -7.77 1.36
CA ASP A 137 -0.42 -9.11 1.10
C ASP A 137 -1.29 -10.17 1.79
N GLY A 138 -2.15 -10.80 1.01
CA GLY A 138 -3.14 -11.75 1.52
C GLY A 138 -4.08 -11.12 2.55
N GLU A 139 -4.06 -11.62 3.78
CA GLU A 139 -4.90 -11.13 4.88
C GLU A 139 -4.27 -9.96 5.66
N LEU A 140 -3.11 -9.47 5.24
CA LEU A 140 -2.36 -8.42 5.91
C LEU A 140 -2.39 -7.12 5.10
N VAL A 141 -2.56 -5.99 5.77
CA VAL A 141 -2.37 -4.66 5.20
C VAL A 141 -1.40 -3.87 6.07
N TYR A 142 -0.37 -3.32 5.42
CA TYR A 142 0.66 -2.50 6.06
C TYR A 142 0.42 -1.06 5.73
N SER A 143 0.44 -0.20 6.73
CA SER A 143 0.34 1.24 6.57
C SER A 143 1.49 1.96 7.25
N LEU A 144 2.03 2.97 6.59
CA LEU A 144 3.08 3.83 7.13
C LEU A 144 2.58 5.27 7.20
N GLY A 145 2.45 5.77 8.42
CA GLY A 145 2.06 7.14 8.70
C GLY A 145 3.17 8.15 8.39
N ALA A 146 2.77 9.41 8.23
CA ALA A 146 3.71 10.47 7.86
C ALA A 146 4.80 10.73 8.90
N GLU A 147 4.51 10.47 10.17
CA GLU A 147 5.46 10.58 11.28
C GLU A 147 6.17 9.24 11.60
N GLY A 148 6.03 8.22 10.74
CA GLY A 148 6.77 6.98 10.85
C GLY A 148 6.11 5.90 11.70
N PHE A 149 4.81 6.02 11.98
CA PHE A 149 4.06 4.96 12.65
C PHE A 149 3.67 3.89 11.63
N LEU A 150 4.23 2.71 11.78
CA LEU A 150 4.03 1.55 10.91
C LEU A 150 3.07 0.59 11.59
N THR A 151 2.01 0.18 10.87
CA THR A 151 1.05 -0.80 11.39
C THR A 151 0.86 -1.96 10.43
N CYS A 152 0.62 -3.14 10.96
CA CYS A 152 0.09 -4.29 10.26
C CYS A 152 -1.30 -4.59 10.79
N LEU A 153 -2.29 -4.57 9.90
CA LEU A 153 -3.68 -4.80 10.25
C LEU A 153 -4.22 -6.01 9.49
N SER A 154 -5.22 -6.66 10.07
CA SER A 154 -6.04 -7.66 9.37
C SER A 154 -6.87 -6.98 8.26
N THR A 155 -6.82 -7.47 7.04
CA THR A 155 -7.67 -6.98 5.93
C THR A 155 -9.14 -7.29 6.14
N ILE A 156 -9.49 -8.17 7.09
CA ILE A 156 -10.85 -8.63 7.35
C ILE A 156 -11.62 -7.60 8.19
N ASP A 157 -11.01 -7.16 9.28
CA ASP A 157 -11.68 -6.38 10.34
C ASP A 157 -10.90 -5.15 10.83
N GLY A 158 -9.70 -4.89 10.28
CA GLY A 158 -8.86 -3.77 10.68
C GLY A 158 -8.18 -3.93 12.03
N LYS A 159 -8.21 -5.13 12.62
CA LYS A 159 -7.55 -5.40 13.90
C LYS A 159 -6.04 -5.26 13.74
N VAL A 160 -5.41 -4.55 14.68
CA VAL A 160 -3.95 -4.43 14.78
C VAL A 160 -3.36 -5.80 15.14
N LEU A 161 -2.44 -6.26 14.31
CA LEU A 161 -1.66 -7.48 14.54
C LEU A 161 -0.31 -7.14 15.18
N TRP A 162 0.32 -6.09 14.69
CA TRP A 162 1.50 -5.47 15.29
C TRP A 162 1.64 -4.01 14.83
N GLU A 163 2.41 -3.24 15.57
CA GLU A 163 2.72 -1.84 15.28
C GLU A 163 4.15 -1.51 15.68
N LEU A 164 4.74 -0.51 15.04
CA LEU A 164 6.11 -0.08 15.28
C LEU A 164 6.23 1.43 15.01
N ASP A 165 6.72 2.17 15.98
CA ASP A 165 7.12 3.57 15.81
C ASP A 165 8.58 3.61 15.32
N LEU A 166 8.79 3.89 14.03
CA LEU A 166 10.11 3.89 13.40
C LEU A 166 11.05 4.93 14.04
N LYS A 167 10.53 6.09 14.46
CA LYS A 167 11.34 7.13 15.09
C LYS A 167 11.88 6.67 16.44
N LYS A 168 11.03 6.05 17.22
CA LYS A 168 11.37 5.57 18.56
C LYS A 168 12.31 4.37 18.49
N GLU A 169 12.00 3.41 17.63
CA GLU A 169 12.78 2.18 17.51
C GLU A 169 14.19 2.44 16.98
N TYR A 170 14.29 3.23 15.90
CA TYR A 170 15.56 3.48 15.22
C TYR A 170 16.24 4.80 15.64
N LYS A 171 15.63 5.56 16.58
CA LYS A 171 16.14 6.84 17.10
C LYS A 171 16.41 7.85 15.97
N VAL A 172 15.47 7.94 15.05
CA VAL A 172 15.52 8.83 13.89
C VAL A 172 14.45 9.90 13.99
N GLU A 173 14.61 10.98 13.22
CA GLU A 173 13.60 12.02 13.08
C GLU A 173 12.80 11.83 11.79
N SER A 174 11.60 12.38 11.77
CA SER A 174 10.83 12.43 10.53
C SER A 174 11.54 13.29 9.50
N PRO A 175 11.67 12.84 8.23
CA PRO A 175 12.07 13.72 7.15
C PRO A 175 11.18 14.97 7.10
N ILE A 176 11.69 16.08 6.56
CA ILE A 176 10.94 17.35 6.56
C ILE A 176 9.55 17.22 5.90
N TRP A 177 9.41 16.35 4.91
CA TRP A 177 8.15 16.06 4.22
C TRP A 177 7.48 14.78 4.71
N GLY A 178 7.89 14.25 5.87
CA GLY A 178 7.40 13.01 6.47
C GLY A 178 7.88 11.75 5.75
N PHE A 179 7.58 10.60 6.33
CA PHE A 179 7.88 9.31 5.73
C PHE A 179 6.99 9.08 4.51
N SER A 180 7.59 8.87 3.34
CA SER A 180 6.89 8.66 2.07
C SER A 180 7.41 7.49 1.26
N ALA A 181 8.49 6.83 1.71
CA ALA A 181 8.99 5.61 1.10
C ALA A 181 8.02 4.46 1.43
N HIS A 182 7.17 4.10 0.47
CA HIS A 182 6.15 3.06 0.62
C HIS A 182 6.77 1.75 1.09
N PRO A 183 6.19 1.05 2.09
CA PRO A 183 6.65 -0.28 2.48
C PRO A 183 6.55 -1.29 1.32
N LEU A 184 7.53 -2.18 1.20
CA LEU A 184 7.58 -3.20 0.16
C LEU A 184 7.61 -4.60 0.76
N VAL A 185 6.65 -5.44 0.38
CA VAL A 185 6.66 -6.87 0.74
C VAL A 185 7.52 -7.65 -0.24
N VAL A 186 8.48 -8.41 0.28
CA VAL A 186 9.36 -9.32 -0.47
C VAL A 186 9.39 -10.68 0.25
N GLY A 187 8.68 -11.66 -0.29
CA GLY A 187 8.54 -12.96 0.38
C GLY A 187 7.92 -12.83 1.77
N ASP A 188 8.62 -13.24 2.81
CA ASP A 188 8.20 -13.11 4.21
C ASP A 188 8.69 -11.82 4.88
N LEU A 189 9.31 -10.93 4.12
CA LEU A 189 9.88 -9.68 4.62
C LEU A 189 9.01 -8.47 4.26
N LEU A 190 8.99 -7.48 5.15
CA LEU A 190 8.50 -6.13 4.92
C LEU A 190 9.69 -5.17 4.95
N ILE A 191 10.00 -4.56 3.82
CA ILE A 191 11.10 -3.61 3.69
C ILE A 191 10.60 -2.20 3.97
N VAL A 192 11.26 -1.51 4.89
CA VAL A 192 10.98 -0.12 5.27
C VAL A 192 12.26 0.71 5.28
N LYS A 193 12.12 2.03 5.28
CA LYS A 193 13.25 2.96 5.24
C LYS A 193 13.17 3.97 6.39
N PRO A 194 13.60 3.60 7.60
CA PRO A 194 13.62 4.54 8.72
C PRO A 194 14.59 5.69 8.52
N GLY A 195 15.74 5.43 7.90
CA GLY A 195 16.88 6.36 7.85
C GLY A 195 17.82 6.15 9.03
N GLY A 196 18.89 6.94 9.09
CA GLY A 196 19.85 6.90 10.18
C GLY A 196 21.04 5.98 9.93
N GLU A 197 21.93 5.95 10.92
CA GLU A 197 23.17 5.16 10.86
C GLU A 197 22.86 3.67 10.98
N GLY A 198 23.21 2.91 9.94
CA GLY A 198 22.98 1.47 9.88
C GLY A 198 21.50 1.05 9.71
N THR A 199 20.57 1.99 9.57
CA THR A 199 19.11 1.73 9.55
C THR A 199 18.39 2.40 8.40
N THR A 200 19.12 2.81 7.34
CA THR A 200 18.50 3.42 6.16
C THR A 200 17.56 2.46 5.44
N ALA A 201 17.88 1.16 5.44
CA ALA A 201 16.98 0.10 4.98
C ALA A 201 16.87 -0.97 6.08
N VAL A 202 15.65 -1.40 6.36
CA VAL A 202 15.35 -2.42 7.37
C VAL A 202 14.36 -3.41 6.80
N ALA A 203 14.61 -4.71 7.01
CA ALA A 203 13.64 -5.76 6.76
C ALA A 203 13.08 -6.27 8.07
N LEU A 204 11.75 -6.32 8.12
CA LEU A 204 11.00 -6.89 9.23
C LEU A 204 10.36 -8.21 8.78
N ASP A 205 10.23 -9.17 9.69
CA ASP A 205 9.30 -10.28 9.46
C ASP A 205 7.89 -9.71 9.32
N LYS A 206 7.26 -9.96 8.18
CA LYS A 206 5.99 -9.32 7.82
C LYS A 206 4.83 -9.66 8.74
N LYS A 207 4.88 -10.80 9.45
CA LYS A 207 3.82 -11.28 10.34
C LYS A 207 3.96 -10.78 11.77
N THR A 208 5.18 -10.51 12.21
CA THR A 208 5.48 -10.19 13.61
C THR A 208 6.01 -8.78 13.83
N GLY A 209 6.45 -8.09 12.76
CA GLY A 209 7.11 -6.79 12.85
C GLY A 209 8.54 -6.85 13.44
N LYS A 210 9.07 -8.03 13.72
CA LYS A 210 10.42 -8.20 14.25
C LYS A 210 11.47 -7.96 13.17
N GLU A 211 12.53 -7.24 13.52
CA GLU A 211 13.63 -7.00 12.61
C GLU A 211 14.37 -8.30 12.27
N VAL A 212 14.63 -8.47 10.97
CA VAL A 212 15.42 -9.58 10.41
C VAL A 212 16.82 -9.13 10.03
N TRP A 213 16.90 -8.00 9.30
CA TRP A 213 18.17 -7.38 8.97
C TRP A 213 18.03 -5.86 8.85
N ARG A 214 19.14 -5.16 8.96
CA ARG A 214 19.27 -3.71 8.71
C ARG A 214 20.54 -3.44 7.90
N ALA A 215 20.52 -2.38 7.09
CA ALA A 215 21.64 -2.02 6.23
C ALA A 215 21.63 -0.54 5.89
N LEU A 216 22.76 -0.08 5.39
CA LEU A 216 23.03 1.26 4.91
C LEU A 216 22.95 2.33 5.99
N ALA A 217 23.72 3.38 5.78
CA ALA A 217 23.72 4.57 6.59
C ALA A 217 23.45 5.78 5.69
N SER A 218 22.53 6.64 6.07
CA SER A 218 22.31 7.93 5.45
C SER A 218 21.70 8.89 6.44
N LYS A 219 22.03 10.16 6.31
CA LYS A 219 21.46 11.21 7.16
C LYS A 219 19.94 11.28 7.01
N GLU A 220 19.44 11.10 5.78
CA GLU A 220 18.02 11.05 5.49
C GLU A 220 17.67 9.84 4.62
N PRO A 221 16.54 9.16 4.85
CA PRO A 221 16.16 7.98 4.08
C PRO A 221 15.86 8.28 2.62
N GLY A 222 15.61 9.54 2.28
CA GLY A 222 15.02 9.92 1.00
C GLY A 222 13.55 9.49 0.89
N TYR A 223 12.92 9.84 -0.22
CA TYR A 223 11.47 9.69 -0.42
C TYR A 223 11.09 8.57 -1.38
N ALA A 224 12.06 8.05 -2.16
CA ALA A 224 11.85 6.96 -3.10
C ALA A 224 11.57 5.64 -2.35
N PRO A 225 10.53 4.88 -2.74
CA PRO A 225 10.27 3.57 -2.15
C PRO A 225 11.38 2.57 -2.50
N PRO A 226 11.55 1.50 -1.70
CA PRO A 226 12.31 0.32 -2.10
C PRO A 226 11.73 -0.29 -3.38
N VAL A 227 12.59 -0.80 -4.26
CA VAL A 227 12.16 -1.47 -5.50
C VAL A 227 12.87 -2.82 -5.61
N LEU A 228 12.11 -3.87 -5.89
CA LEU A 228 12.66 -5.18 -6.21
C LEU A 228 12.75 -5.33 -7.73
N ILE A 229 13.93 -5.67 -8.24
CA ILE A 229 14.14 -6.01 -9.64
C ILE A 229 14.78 -7.39 -9.74
N THR A 230 14.57 -8.07 -10.88
CA THR A 230 15.29 -9.30 -11.20
C THR A 230 16.21 -9.03 -12.38
N HIS A 231 17.51 -9.22 -12.20
CA HIS A 231 18.51 -9.07 -13.24
C HIS A 231 19.45 -10.27 -13.24
N GLY A 232 19.67 -10.86 -14.42
CA GLY A 232 20.50 -12.06 -14.55
C GLY A 232 19.99 -13.26 -13.74
N GLY A 233 18.69 -13.36 -13.47
CA GLY A 233 18.08 -14.41 -12.66
C GLY A 233 18.27 -14.23 -11.15
N GLN A 234 18.77 -13.09 -10.70
CA GLN A 234 18.94 -12.76 -9.29
C GLN A 234 18.07 -11.56 -8.91
N ASP A 235 17.39 -11.67 -7.79
CA ASP A 235 16.62 -10.57 -7.22
C ASP A 235 17.54 -9.56 -6.54
N GLN A 236 17.30 -8.28 -6.80
CA GLN A 236 18.04 -7.17 -6.27
C GLN A 236 17.08 -6.16 -5.64
N LEU A 237 17.31 -5.82 -4.40
CA LEU A 237 16.58 -4.78 -3.71
C LEU A 237 17.29 -3.44 -3.93
N ILE A 238 16.64 -2.55 -4.65
CA ILE A 238 17.18 -1.22 -4.95
C ILE A 238 16.70 -0.24 -3.88
N ILE A 239 17.66 0.39 -3.21
CA ILE A 239 17.43 1.41 -2.18
C ILE A 239 18.09 2.72 -2.65
N ALA A 240 17.25 3.73 -2.95
CA ALA A 240 17.72 5.09 -3.22
C ALA A 240 17.54 5.95 -1.96
N HIS A 241 18.55 6.68 -1.58
CA HIS A 241 18.53 7.66 -0.49
C HIS A 241 19.29 8.93 -0.90
N GLY A 242 19.34 9.94 -0.05
CA GLY A 242 19.91 11.26 -0.41
C GLY A 242 21.36 11.25 -0.89
N GLU A 243 22.13 10.21 -0.57
CA GLU A 243 23.56 10.13 -0.81
C GLU A 243 23.94 9.09 -1.87
N ALA A 244 23.10 8.07 -2.11
CA ALA A 244 23.40 6.97 -3.03
C ALA A 244 22.17 6.19 -3.50
N ILE A 245 22.41 5.37 -4.53
CA ILE A 245 21.53 4.25 -4.92
C ILE A 245 22.33 2.96 -4.71
N ASN A 246 21.78 2.05 -3.94
CA ASN A 246 22.43 0.78 -3.60
C ASN A 246 21.58 -0.39 -4.08
N SER A 247 22.27 -1.47 -4.49
CA SER A 247 21.68 -2.77 -4.72
C SER A 247 22.02 -3.68 -3.56
N LEU A 248 21.00 -4.35 -2.99
CA LEU A 248 21.14 -5.27 -1.88
C LEU A 248 20.55 -6.63 -2.22
N ASP A 249 21.11 -7.67 -1.62
CA ASP A 249 20.42 -8.94 -1.51
C ASP A 249 19.17 -8.75 -0.63
N PRO A 250 17.96 -9.02 -1.15
CA PRO A 250 16.73 -8.72 -0.41
C PRO A 250 16.54 -9.57 0.86
N LEU A 251 17.17 -10.75 0.94
CA LEU A 251 17.01 -11.66 2.08
C LEU A 251 17.98 -11.36 3.22
N THR A 252 19.13 -10.75 2.91
CA THR A 252 20.21 -10.55 3.88
C THR A 252 20.58 -9.09 4.12
N GLY A 253 20.14 -8.18 3.26
CA GLY A 253 20.52 -6.77 3.29
C GLY A 253 21.98 -6.51 2.87
N LYS A 254 22.70 -7.53 2.40
CA LYS A 254 24.08 -7.37 1.95
C LYS A 254 24.15 -6.55 0.68
N VAL A 255 24.99 -5.53 0.65
CA VAL A 255 25.24 -4.70 -0.55
C VAL A 255 25.97 -5.54 -1.60
N SER A 256 25.49 -5.48 -2.84
CA SER A 256 26.04 -6.19 -4.00
C SER A 256 27.25 -5.46 -4.58
#